data_1db2fffa9aaf0e4776f76da29f45f471
#
_entry.id   1db2fffa9aaf0e4776f76da29f45f471
#
_cell.length_a   1.000
_cell.length_b   1.000
_cell.length_c   1.000
_cell.angle_alpha   90.00
_cell.angle_beta   90.00
_cell.angle_gamma   90.00
#
_symmetry.space_group_name_H-M   'P 1'
#
loop_
_entity.id
_entity.type
_entity.pdbx_description
1 polymer ?
#
loop_
_entity_poly.entity_id
_entity_poly.type
_entity_poly.pdbx_seq_one_letter_code
_entity_poly.pdbx_strand_id
1 'polypeptide(L)'
;VDELLKQSGVFRANQEVQERVMDSNDIERERGITILSKNTAVYYKDYKINIVDTPGHADFGGEVERVLKMVDGVILVVDAFEGSMPQTKFVLRKALDLDLPVIVCINKIDRPEARPSEVIDEILELFIDLDASDEQLDCPFIYASAKAGYAVMELTDEHKDMTPLFETIINYIPAPQGDEEAPLQ
;
A
#
# COMPACT_ATOMS: atom_id res chain seq x y z
N VAL A 1 4.26 5.68 1.82
CA VAL A 1 4.78 6.28 0.58
C VAL A 1 6.09 7.02 0.83
N ASP A 2 6.19 7.92 1.85
CA ASP A 2 7.39 8.71 2.12
C ASP A 2 8.68 7.88 2.22
N GLU A 3 8.63 6.75 2.93
CA GLU A 3 9.80 5.87 3.07
C GLU A 3 10.18 5.19 1.75
N LEU A 4 9.23 4.83 0.93
CA LEU A 4 9.52 4.30 -0.41
C LEU A 4 10.20 5.36 -1.28
N LEU A 5 9.74 6.62 -1.21
CA LEU A 5 10.36 7.74 -1.91
C LEU A 5 11.79 8.01 -1.43
N LYS A 6 12.02 7.99 -0.11
CA LYS A 6 13.35 8.21 0.48
C LYS A 6 14.34 7.12 0.07
N GLN A 7 13.94 5.86 0.19
CA GLN A 7 14.81 4.71 -0.01
C GLN A 7 15.01 4.34 -1.49
N SER A 8 14.15 4.79 -2.39
CA SER A 8 14.33 4.64 -3.84
C SER A 8 15.31 5.63 -4.46
N GLY A 9 15.90 6.54 -3.67
CA GLY A 9 16.88 7.51 -4.16
C GLY A 9 16.29 8.68 -4.96
N VAL A 10 14.98 8.91 -4.91
CA VAL A 10 14.32 10.05 -5.55
C VAL A 10 14.80 11.38 -4.96
N PHE A 11 15.16 11.38 -3.67
CA PHE A 11 15.70 12.56 -3.00
C PHE A 11 17.22 12.55 -2.95
N ARG A 12 17.85 13.73 -3.07
CA ARG A 12 19.30 13.86 -2.87
C ARG A 12 19.67 13.60 -1.42
N ALA A 13 20.83 13.01 -1.17
CA ALA A 13 21.30 12.60 0.18
C ALA A 13 21.30 13.71 1.24
N ASN A 14 21.30 14.99 0.83
CA ASN A 14 21.31 16.16 1.71
C ASN A 14 19.99 16.97 1.67
N GLN A 15 18.92 16.42 1.09
CA GLN A 15 17.64 17.11 1.02
C GLN A 15 16.84 16.81 2.27
N GLU A 16 16.51 17.83 3.08
CA GLU A 16 15.52 17.68 4.15
C GLU A 16 14.16 17.40 3.52
N VAL A 17 13.68 16.19 3.72
CA VAL A 17 12.37 15.74 3.25
C VAL A 17 11.37 15.99 4.35
N GLN A 18 10.41 16.89 4.11
CA GLN A 18 9.30 17.10 5.03
C GLN A 18 8.48 15.80 5.15
N GLU A 19 7.94 15.53 6.33
CA GLU A 19 6.95 14.46 6.50
C GLU A 19 5.73 14.74 5.62
N ARG A 20 5.13 13.66 5.06
CA ARG A 20 3.98 13.73 4.16
C ARG A 20 4.25 14.52 2.89
N VAL A 21 5.31 14.15 2.20
CA VAL A 21 5.75 14.79 0.95
C VAL A 21 4.63 14.93 -0.07
N MET A 22 3.72 13.95 -0.12
CA MET A 22 2.59 13.91 -1.04
C MET A 22 1.44 14.85 -0.64
N ASP A 23 1.28 15.16 0.66
CA ASP A 23 0.18 16.01 1.15
C ASP A 23 0.51 17.49 0.96
N SER A 24 0.19 18.02 -0.22
CA SER A 24 0.49 19.41 -0.60
C SER A 24 -0.59 20.41 -0.23
N ASN A 25 -1.82 19.95 0.09
CA ASN A 25 -2.94 20.80 0.44
C ASN A 25 -2.91 21.17 1.94
N ASP A 26 -3.14 22.44 2.26
CA ASP A 26 -3.14 22.92 3.65
C ASP A 26 -4.16 22.19 4.53
N ILE A 27 -5.33 21.83 3.98
CA ILE A 27 -6.37 21.07 4.69
C ILE A 27 -5.91 19.63 5.01
N GLU A 28 -5.19 18.98 4.09
CA GLU A 28 -4.63 17.64 4.30
C GLU A 28 -3.57 17.67 5.40
N ARG A 29 -2.71 18.70 5.40
CA ARG A 29 -1.68 18.88 6.41
C ARG A 29 -2.26 19.18 7.78
N GLU A 30 -3.27 20.06 7.86
CA GLU A 30 -3.93 20.41 9.10
C GLU A 30 -4.70 19.24 9.73
N ARG A 31 -5.43 18.48 8.91
CA ARG A 31 -6.24 17.34 9.36
C ARG A 31 -5.43 16.04 9.48
N GLY A 32 -4.28 15.97 8.84
CA GLY A 32 -3.44 14.79 8.82
C GLY A 32 -4.01 13.61 8.06
N ILE A 33 -4.84 13.86 7.03
CA ILE A 33 -5.46 12.85 6.16
C ILE A 33 -5.27 13.21 4.70
N THR A 34 -5.10 12.22 3.83
CA THR A 34 -5.12 12.38 2.38
C THR A 34 -6.57 12.55 1.91
N ILE A 35 -6.86 13.60 1.16
CA ILE A 35 -8.19 13.91 0.61
C ILE A 35 -8.27 13.58 -0.88
N LEU A 36 -7.23 13.93 -1.63
CA LEU A 36 -7.14 13.70 -3.07
C LEU A 36 -6.09 12.66 -3.38
N SER A 37 -6.35 11.80 -4.34
CA SER A 37 -5.38 10.83 -4.85
C SER A 37 -4.20 11.54 -5.51
N LYS A 38 -3.02 11.06 -5.26
CA LYS A 38 -1.76 11.64 -5.78
C LYS A 38 -0.89 10.56 -6.39
N ASN A 39 -0.31 10.89 -7.53
CA ASN A 39 0.58 10.01 -8.24
C ASN A 39 2.03 10.37 -7.97
N THR A 40 2.84 9.35 -7.77
CA THR A 40 4.30 9.46 -7.74
C THR A 40 4.92 8.23 -8.36
N ALA A 41 6.20 8.29 -8.66
CA ALA A 41 6.95 7.14 -9.16
C ALA A 41 8.23 6.96 -8.36
N VAL A 42 8.57 5.72 -8.09
CA VAL A 42 9.84 5.31 -7.51
C VAL A 42 10.55 4.36 -8.47
N TYR A 43 11.87 4.33 -8.40
CA TYR A 43 12.68 3.40 -9.18
C TYR A 43 13.35 2.41 -8.22
N TYR A 44 13.17 1.13 -8.51
CA TYR A 44 13.82 0.07 -7.74
C TYR A 44 14.42 -0.94 -8.71
N LYS A 45 15.73 -1.13 -8.69
CA LYS A 45 16.46 -1.87 -9.72
C LYS A 45 16.12 -1.30 -11.11
N ASP A 46 15.73 -2.14 -12.07
CA ASP A 46 15.32 -1.75 -13.41
C ASP A 46 13.79 -1.50 -13.55
N TYR A 47 13.09 -1.48 -12.43
CA TYR A 47 11.64 -1.27 -12.40
C TYR A 47 11.27 0.16 -12.06
N LYS A 48 10.29 0.68 -12.78
CA LYS A 48 9.56 1.90 -12.42
C LYS A 48 8.24 1.51 -11.78
N ILE A 49 8.07 1.86 -10.51
CA ILE A 49 6.84 1.61 -9.75
C ILE A 49 6.07 2.92 -9.64
N ASN A 50 4.91 3.00 -10.29
CA ASN A 50 4.01 4.13 -10.17
C ASN A 50 3.10 3.88 -8.94
N ILE A 51 3.08 4.83 -8.02
CA ILE A 51 2.32 4.74 -6.78
C ILE A 51 1.21 5.77 -6.83
N VAL A 52 -0.03 5.33 -6.60
CA VAL A 52 -1.18 6.21 -6.40
C VAL A 52 -1.55 6.16 -4.92
N ASP A 53 -1.23 7.24 -4.21
CA ASP A 53 -1.64 7.41 -2.82
C ASP A 53 -3.11 7.81 -2.77
N THR A 54 -3.94 7.00 -2.10
CA THR A 54 -5.40 7.14 -2.09
C THR A 54 -5.90 7.55 -0.72
N PRO A 55 -6.97 8.37 -0.63
CA PRO A 55 -7.60 8.64 0.65
C PRO A 55 -8.13 7.35 1.28
N GLY A 56 -7.89 7.20 2.59
CA GLY A 56 -8.39 6.06 3.37
C GLY A 56 -9.73 6.31 4.04
N HIS A 57 -10.32 7.51 3.91
CA HIS A 57 -11.56 7.86 4.60
C HIS A 57 -12.80 7.48 3.77
N ALA A 58 -13.83 6.95 4.43
CA ALA A 58 -15.05 6.45 3.78
C ALA A 58 -15.80 7.52 2.94
N ASP A 59 -15.66 8.79 3.29
CA ASP A 59 -16.28 9.90 2.57
C ASP A 59 -15.74 10.10 1.13
N PHE A 60 -14.58 9.50 0.83
CA PHE A 60 -13.92 9.63 -0.48
C PHE A 60 -14.02 8.37 -1.34
N GLY A 61 -15.07 7.55 -1.12
CA GLY A 61 -15.25 6.27 -1.82
C GLY A 61 -15.25 6.36 -3.35
N GLY A 62 -15.80 7.43 -3.91
CA GLY A 62 -15.80 7.66 -5.37
C GLY A 62 -14.40 7.91 -5.95
N GLU A 63 -13.50 8.54 -5.19
CA GLU A 63 -12.10 8.71 -5.57
C GLU A 63 -11.37 7.37 -5.56
N VAL A 64 -11.58 6.56 -4.52
CA VAL A 64 -11.01 5.20 -4.41
C VAL A 64 -11.43 4.32 -5.59
N GLU A 65 -12.72 4.27 -5.93
CA GLU A 65 -13.20 3.48 -7.08
C GLU A 65 -12.58 3.90 -8.41
N ARG A 66 -12.39 5.19 -8.62
CA ARG A 66 -11.76 5.70 -9.83
C ARG A 66 -10.30 5.28 -9.94
N VAL A 67 -9.57 5.37 -8.82
CA VAL A 67 -8.16 4.99 -8.76
C VAL A 67 -7.98 3.50 -8.99
N LEU A 68 -8.77 2.65 -8.33
CA LEU A 68 -8.66 1.20 -8.45
C LEU A 68 -8.82 0.69 -9.89
N LYS A 69 -9.54 1.42 -10.75
CA LYS A 69 -9.67 1.08 -12.18
C LYS A 69 -8.44 1.43 -13.03
N MET A 70 -7.45 2.11 -12.45
CA MET A 70 -6.26 2.59 -13.17
C MET A 70 -4.98 1.94 -12.68
N VAL A 71 -5.06 0.99 -11.75
CA VAL A 71 -3.89 0.35 -11.14
C VAL A 71 -3.86 -1.15 -11.44
N ASP A 72 -2.68 -1.74 -11.37
CA ASP A 72 -2.45 -3.16 -11.66
C ASP A 72 -2.41 -4.00 -10.38
N GLY A 73 -2.46 -3.38 -9.21
CA GLY A 73 -2.50 -4.05 -7.91
C GLY A 73 -2.64 -3.06 -6.76
N VAL A 74 -2.88 -3.60 -5.58
CA VAL A 74 -3.19 -2.83 -4.37
C VAL A 74 -2.27 -3.24 -3.23
N ILE A 75 -1.76 -2.26 -2.49
CA ILE A 75 -1.18 -2.47 -1.17
C ILE A 75 -2.20 -2.03 -0.14
N LEU A 76 -2.79 -2.98 0.55
CA LEU A 76 -3.73 -2.75 1.65
C LEU A 76 -2.95 -2.54 2.94
N VAL A 77 -2.86 -1.29 3.38
CA VAL A 77 -2.14 -0.94 4.61
C VAL A 77 -3.08 -1.01 5.80
N VAL A 78 -2.74 -1.86 6.78
CA VAL A 78 -3.54 -2.08 8.00
C VAL A 78 -2.69 -1.77 9.23
N ASP A 79 -3.26 -1.08 10.20
CA ASP A 79 -2.59 -0.79 11.48
C ASP A 79 -2.52 -2.06 12.35
N ALA A 80 -1.33 -2.41 12.82
CA ALA A 80 -1.08 -3.63 13.62
C ALA A 80 -1.80 -3.64 14.97
N PHE A 81 -2.34 -2.52 15.42
CA PHE A 81 -3.11 -2.40 16.65
C PHE A 81 -4.63 -2.28 16.38
N GLU A 82 -5.01 -1.36 15.48
CA GLU A 82 -6.43 -1.10 15.19
C GLU A 82 -7.09 -2.23 14.40
N GLY A 83 -6.31 -2.91 13.54
CA GLY A 83 -6.81 -4.01 12.73
C GLY A 83 -7.72 -3.58 11.59
N SER A 84 -8.70 -4.43 11.28
CA SER A 84 -9.65 -4.21 10.21
C SER A 84 -10.66 -3.11 10.56
N MET A 85 -10.67 -2.04 9.77
CA MET A 85 -11.58 -0.91 9.90
C MET A 85 -12.68 -0.97 8.81
N PRO A 86 -13.83 -0.29 8.99
CA PRO A 86 -14.88 -0.24 7.95
C PRO A 86 -14.37 0.22 6.58
N GLN A 87 -13.42 1.14 6.57
CA GLN A 87 -12.75 1.62 5.35
C GLN A 87 -11.93 0.53 4.68
N THR A 88 -11.25 -0.31 5.48
CA THR A 88 -10.51 -1.48 4.99
C THR A 88 -11.43 -2.42 4.22
N LYS A 89 -12.59 -2.73 4.80
CA LYS A 89 -13.62 -3.58 4.17
C LYS A 89 -14.10 -3.00 2.84
N PHE A 90 -14.35 -1.70 2.79
CA PHE A 90 -14.82 -1.03 1.58
C PHE A 90 -13.78 -1.12 0.46
N VAL A 91 -12.52 -0.75 0.74
CA VAL A 91 -11.44 -0.75 -0.26
C VAL A 91 -11.13 -2.16 -0.73
N LEU A 92 -11.05 -3.12 0.21
CA LEU A 92 -10.78 -4.52 -0.13
C LEU A 92 -11.87 -5.09 -1.03
N ARG A 93 -13.15 -4.89 -0.71
CA ARG A 93 -14.27 -5.32 -1.56
C ARG A 93 -14.10 -4.81 -2.99
N LYS A 94 -13.81 -3.53 -3.16
CA LYS A 94 -13.63 -2.92 -4.48
C LYS A 94 -12.43 -3.47 -5.25
N ALA A 95 -11.35 -3.77 -4.55
CA ALA A 95 -10.17 -4.41 -5.15
C ALA A 95 -10.49 -5.84 -5.61
N LEU A 96 -11.19 -6.63 -4.77
CA LEU A 96 -11.61 -8.00 -5.10
C LEU A 96 -12.62 -8.02 -6.25
N ASP A 97 -13.60 -7.11 -6.27
CA ASP A 97 -14.57 -6.96 -7.36
C ASP A 97 -13.91 -6.69 -8.72
N LEU A 98 -12.74 -6.08 -8.73
CA LEU A 98 -11.93 -5.78 -9.92
C LEU A 98 -10.85 -6.83 -10.20
N ASP A 99 -10.82 -7.91 -9.40
CA ASP A 99 -9.81 -8.98 -9.48
C ASP A 99 -8.36 -8.47 -9.43
N LEU A 100 -8.14 -7.40 -8.65
CA LEU A 100 -6.80 -6.83 -8.47
C LEU A 100 -6.00 -7.66 -7.46
N PRO A 101 -4.71 -7.98 -7.75
CA PRO A 101 -3.82 -8.57 -6.77
C PRO A 101 -3.63 -7.64 -5.58
N VAL A 102 -3.76 -8.18 -4.37
CA VAL A 102 -3.66 -7.44 -3.11
C VAL A 102 -2.44 -7.91 -2.32
N ILE A 103 -1.59 -6.98 -1.91
CA ILE A 103 -0.55 -7.19 -0.92
C ILE A 103 -1.05 -6.60 0.39
N VAL A 104 -1.09 -7.38 1.46
CA VAL A 104 -1.49 -6.90 2.78
C VAL A 104 -0.24 -6.45 3.55
N CYS A 105 -0.18 -5.17 3.90
CA CYS A 105 0.91 -4.58 4.67
C CYS A 105 0.45 -4.24 6.08
N ILE A 106 0.85 -5.03 7.06
CA ILE A 106 0.58 -4.80 8.48
C ILE A 106 1.61 -3.79 9.00
N ASN A 107 1.19 -2.54 9.14
CA ASN A 107 2.05 -1.41 9.50
C ASN A 107 1.99 -1.09 10.99
N LYS A 108 3.00 -0.36 11.48
CA LYS A 108 3.17 0.06 12.87
C LYS A 108 3.43 -1.10 13.85
N ILE A 109 4.15 -2.14 13.38
CA ILE A 109 4.52 -3.30 14.22
C ILE A 109 5.51 -2.91 15.34
N ASP A 110 6.11 -1.74 15.27
CA ASP A 110 6.99 -1.14 16.29
C ASP A 110 6.24 -0.65 17.53
N ARG A 111 4.90 -0.59 17.52
CA ARG A 111 4.12 -0.18 18.67
C ARG A 111 4.06 -1.28 19.74
N PRO A 112 4.13 -0.92 21.03
CA PRO A 112 4.04 -1.90 22.13
C PRO A 112 2.72 -2.68 22.15
N GLU A 113 1.64 -2.04 21.67
CA GLU A 113 0.30 -2.63 21.63
C GLU A 113 0.00 -3.40 20.33
N ALA A 114 0.99 -3.51 19.42
CA ALA A 114 0.80 -4.22 18.17
C ALA A 114 0.45 -5.70 18.39
N ARG A 115 -0.55 -6.19 17.66
CA ARG A 115 -1.05 -7.57 17.67
C ARG A 115 -1.13 -8.15 16.26
N PRO A 116 -0.01 -8.21 15.52
CA PRO A 116 -0.01 -8.49 14.09
C PRO A 116 -0.64 -9.84 13.73
N SER A 117 -0.47 -10.88 14.54
CA SER A 117 -1.06 -12.20 14.29
C SER A 117 -2.60 -12.17 14.33
N GLU A 118 -3.16 -11.47 15.32
CA GLU A 118 -4.62 -11.31 15.43
C GLU A 118 -5.17 -10.48 14.27
N VAL A 119 -4.42 -9.44 13.83
CA VAL A 119 -4.82 -8.60 12.70
C VAL A 119 -4.80 -9.38 11.39
N ILE A 120 -3.87 -10.32 11.20
CA ILE A 120 -3.89 -11.22 10.05
C ILE A 120 -5.17 -12.06 10.04
N ASP A 121 -5.51 -12.66 11.17
CA ASP A 121 -6.73 -13.46 11.29
C ASP A 121 -7.99 -12.63 10.96
N GLU A 122 -8.07 -11.39 11.49
CA GLU A 122 -9.15 -10.44 11.14
C GLU A 122 -9.22 -10.12 9.65
N ILE A 123 -8.08 -9.96 8.98
CA ILE A 123 -8.04 -9.68 7.55
C ILE A 123 -8.42 -10.92 6.73
N LEU A 124 -7.96 -12.10 7.11
CA LEU A 124 -8.36 -13.36 6.46
C LEU A 124 -9.86 -13.63 6.61
N GLU A 125 -10.43 -13.41 7.80
CA GLU A 125 -11.88 -13.46 8.01
C GLU A 125 -12.62 -12.45 7.11
N LEU A 126 -12.06 -11.25 6.95
CA LEU A 126 -12.63 -10.24 6.08
C LEU A 126 -12.60 -10.64 4.60
N PHE A 127 -11.54 -11.28 4.11
CA PHE A 127 -11.50 -11.85 2.75
C PHE A 127 -12.59 -12.91 2.57
N ILE A 128 -12.77 -13.81 3.54
CA ILE A 128 -13.81 -14.84 3.52
C ILE A 128 -15.22 -14.21 3.53
N ASP A 129 -15.46 -13.22 4.37
CA ASP A 129 -16.71 -12.45 4.42
C ASP A 129 -17.04 -11.73 3.11
N LEU A 130 -16.05 -11.46 2.30
CA LEU A 130 -16.17 -10.81 1.00
C LEU A 130 -16.22 -11.80 -0.17
N ASP A 131 -16.36 -13.11 0.11
CA ASP A 131 -16.40 -14.19 -0.87
C ASP A 131 -15.15 -14.22 -1.78
N ALA A 132 -13.98 -13.92 -1.21
CA ALA A 132 -12.71 -13.98 -1.95
C ALA A 132 -12.42 -15.40 -2.45
N SER A 133 -11.85 -15.51 -3.66
CA SER A 133 -11.41 -16.78 -4.21
C SER A 133 -10.16 -17.32 -3.48
N ASP A 134 -9.88 -18.61 -3.63
CA ASP A 134 -8.67 -19.22 -3.05
C ASP A 134 -7.39 -18.53 -3.55
N GLU A 135 -7.37 -18.06 -4.80
CA GLU A 135 -6.26 -17.32 -5.39
C GLU A 135 -6.10 -15.93 -4.73
N GLN A 136 -7.21 -15.27 -4.43
CA GLN A 136 -7.20 -13.97 -3.72
C GLN A 136 -6.81 -14.13 -2.25
N LEU A 137 -7.15 -15.25 -1.61
CA LEU A 137 -6.74 -15.59 -0.25
C LEU A 137 -5.25 -15.90 -0.13
N ASP A 138 -4.62 -16.40 -1.19
CA ASP A 138 -3.16 -16.67 -1.24
C ASP A 138 -2.34 -15.39 -1.49
N CYS A 139 -2.79 -14.28 -0.93
CA CYS A 139 -2.11 -12.99 -1.04
C CYS A 139 -0.92 -12.88 -0.07
N PRO A 140 0.16 -12.17 -0.45
CA PRO A 140 1.29 -11.97 0.44
C PRO A 140 0.95 -11.02 1.59
N PHE A 141 1.38 -11.41 2.80
CA PHE A 141 1.40 -10.55 3.97
C PHE A 141 2.81 -10.06 4.21
N ILE A 142 2.94 -8.80 4.57
CA ILE A 142 4.22 -8.17 4.92
C ILE A 142 4.05 -7.31 6.15
N TYR A 143 5.05 -7.30 7.01
CA TYR A 143 5.06 -6.51 8.23
C TYR A 143 5.94 -5.27 8.03
N ALA A 144 5.51 -4.12 8.53
CA ALA A 144 6.25 -2.88 8.34
C ALA A 144 6.18 -1.94 9.54
N SER A 145 7.19 -1.13 9.67
CA SER A 145 7.15 0.12 10.42
C SER A 145 7.57 1.26 9.49
N ALA A 146 6.58 1.95 8.94
CA ALA A 146 6.83 3.09 8.07
C ALA A 146 7.58 4.22 8.81
N LYS A 147 7.36 4.37 10.12
CA LYS A 147 8.07 5.34 10.94
C LYS A 147 9.54 5.01 11.12
N ALA A 148 9.86 3.73 11.32
CA ALA A 148 11.23 3.25 11.49
C ALA A 148 11.92 2.93 10.14
N GLY A 149 11.17 2.92 9.03
CA GLY A 149 11.69 2.80 7.67
C GLY A 149 12.07 1.39 7.25
N TYR A 150 11.39 0.36 7.77
CA TYR A 150 11.66 -1.03 7.41
C TYR A 150 10.38 -1.84 7.13
N ALA A 151 10.56 -2.90 6.36
CA ALA A 151 9.58 -3.96 6.16
C ALA A 151 10.26 -5.33 6.30
N VAL A 152 9.50 -6.35 6.71
CA VAL A 152 9.98 -7.72 6.88
C VAL A 152 8.91 -8.72 6.44
N MET A 153 9.34 -9.91 5.99
CA MET A 153 8.41 -11.00 5.63
C MET A 153 7.98 -11.77 6.86
N GLU A 154 8.88 -11.95 7.83
CA GLU A 154 8.63 -12.60 9.11
C GLU A 154 8.99 -11.65 10.26
N LEU A 155 8.22 -11.70 11.35
CA LEU A 155 8.45 -10.83 12.53
C LEU A 155 9.82 -11.04 13.20
N THR A 156 10.49 -12.17 12.91
CA THR A 156 11.81 -12.51 13.42
C THR A 156 12.95 -12.05 12.53
N ASP A 157 12.64 -11.52 11.35
CA ASP A 157 13.65 -11.04 10.41
C ASP A 157 14.36 -9.79 10.92
N GLU A 158 15.57 -9.56 10.40
CA GLU A 158 16.33 -8.36 10.73
C GLU A 158 15.69 -7.11 10.13
N HIS A 159 15.46 -6.10 10.95
CA HIS A 159 14.88 -4.82 10.55
C HIS A 159 15.93 -3.95 9.84
N LYS A 160 15.91 -3.87 8.53
CA LYS A 160 16.89 -3.12 7.73
C LYS A 160 16.27 -1.91 6.99
N ASP A 161 15.47 -2.20 6.01
CA ASP A 161 14.92 -1.22 5.06
C ASP A 161 13.61 -1.71 4.43
N MET A 162 13.12 -1.00 3.41
CA MET A 162 11.89 -1.34 2.69
C MET A 162 12.10 -2.34 1.54
N THR A 163 13.29 -2.92 1.38
CA THR A 163 13.59 -3.89 0.33
C THR A 163 12.58 -5.04 0.26
N PRO A 164 12.15 -5.67 1.37
CA PRO A 164 11.16 -6.75 1.31
C PRO A 164 9.83 -6.31 0.68
N LEU A 165 9.39 -5.09 0.93
CA LEU A 165 8.18 -4.55 0.31
C LEU A 165 8.37 -4.31 -1.20
N PHE A 166 9.49 -3.73 -1.61
CA PHE A 166 9.80 -3.54 -3.03
C PHE A 166 9.87 -4.88 -3.78
N GLU A 167 10.54 -5.89 -3.21
CA GLU A 167 10.64 -7.22 -3.81
C GLU A 167 9.26 -7.89 -3.92
N THR A 168 8.41 -7.74 -2.90
CA THR A 168 7.05 -8.28 -2.95
C THR A 168 6.22 -7.62 -4.05
N ILE A 169 6.32 -6.30 -4.21
CA ILE A 169 5.62 -5.56 -5.27
C ILE A 169 6.01 -6.07 -6.65
N ILE A 170 7.30 -6.12 -6.96
CA ILE A 170 7.77 -6.51 -8.31
C ILE A 170 7.57 -7.98 -8.63
N ASN A 171 7.49 -8.84 -7.63
CA ASN A 171 7.28 -10.29 -7.82
C ASN A 171 5.80 -10.68 -7.87
N TYR A 172 4.91 -9.91 -7.24
CA TYR A 172 3.51 -10.28 -7.08
C TYR A 172 2.56 -9.47 -7.97
N ILE A 173 2.81 -8.16 -8.12
CA ILE A 173 1.96 -7.30 -8.96
C ILE A 173 2.45 -7.39 -10.41
N PRO A 174 1.58 -7.78 -11.37
CA PRO A 174 1.97 -7.86 -12.77
C PRO A 174 2.29 -6.48 -13.35
N ALA A 175 3.15 -6.45 -14.36
CA ALA A 175 3.37 -5.25 -15.14
C ALA A 175 2.09 -4.88 -15.92
N PRO A 176 1.86 -3.57 -16.18
CA PRO A 176 0.75 -3.14 -17.02
C PRO A 176 0.73 -3.87 -18.35
N GLN A 177 -0.45 -4.35 -18.73
CA GLN A 177 -0.62 -4.98 -20.03
C GLN A 177 -0.95 -3.92 -21.08
N GLY A 178 -0.23 -3.93 -22.19
CA GLY A 178 -0.46 -3.02 -23.30
C GLY A 178 0.26 -3.52 -24.56
N ASP A 179 -0.22 -3.08 -25.71
CA ASP A 179 0.43 -3.29 -26.98
C ASP A 179 1.26 -2.05 -27.29
N GLU A 180 2.58 -2.16 -27.18
CA GLU A 180 3.52 -1.06 -27.43
C GLU A 180 3.51 -0.59 -28.90
N GLU A 181 3.03 -1.44 -29.82
CA GLU A 181 2.91 -1.16 -31.25
C GLU A 181 1.54 -0.59 -31.62
N ALA A 182 0.60 -0.50 -30.66
CA ALA A 182 -0.71 0.05 -30.92
C ALA A 182 -0.64 1.56 -31.17
N PRO A 183 -1.40 2.09 -32.18
CA PRO A 183 -1.44 3.53 -32.40
C PRO A 183 -2.05 4.24 -31.18
N LEU A 184 -1.51 5.41 -30.88
CA LEU A 184 -2.05 6.31 -29.84
C LEU A 184 -3.51 6.62 -30.13
N GLN A 185 -4.35 6.39 -29.14
CA GLN A 185 -5.79 6.72 -29.17
C GLN A 185 -6.04 8.12 -28.63
#